data_e75e39bec89f34ffcf860a938ec8993a
#
_entry.id   e75e39bec89f34ffcf860a938ec8993a
#
_cell.length_a   1.000
_cell.length_b   1.000
_cell.length_c   1.000
_cell.angle_alpha   90.00
_cell.angle_beta   90.00
_cell.angle_gamma   90.00
#
_symmetry.space_group_name_H-M   'P 1'
#
loop_
_entity.id
_entity.type
_entity.pdbx_description
1 polymer ?
#
loop_
_entity_poly.entity_id
_entity_poly.type
_entity_poly.pdbx_seq_one_letter_code
_entity_poly.pdbx_strand_id
1 'polypeptide(L)'
;MAAALLLVACARPYVSPLAPPPHRDEITAGYDAAWAAIVRALAKENVALRAIARDSGVIASDDFVAPIGVYADCGRIGDDLLEGEALVSFTLFVEPNGTHTNVQINSRMRTHMYRRGGSGKFRPTPVFQCASTGRFEANLLDTVRELVRH
;
A
#
# COMPACT_ATOMS: atom_id res chain seq x y z
N MET A 1 14.72 -19.09 -53.27
CA MET A 1 14.74 -19.42 -51.81
C MET A 1 14.68 -18.10 -51.05
N ALA A 2 13.53 -17.74 -50.49
CA ALA A 2 13.34 -16.52 -49.73
C ALA A 2 13.53 -16.86 -48.25
N ALA A 3 14.56 -16.27 -47.64
CA ALA A 3 14.82 -16.42 -46.19
C ALA A 3 13.87 -15.45 -45.46
N ALA A 4 12.89 -16.02 -44.74
CA ALA A 4 12.02 -15.28 -43.85
C ALA A 4 12.82 -14.91 -42.58
N LEU A 5 13.20 -13.62 -42.40
CA LEU A 5 13.71 -13.12 -41.13
C LEU A 5 12.56 -13.10 -40.12
N LEU A 6 12.57 -14.00 -39.19
CA LEU A 6 11.74 -13.95 -37.98
C LEU A 6 12.26 -12.82 -37.08
N LEU A 7 11.59 -11.67 -37.11
CA LEU A 7 11.75 -10.62 -36.13
C LEU A 7 11.16 -11.09 -34.80
N VAL A 8 12.00 -11.65 -33.94
CA VAL A 8 11.64 -11.91 -32.53
C VAL A 8 11.54 -10.54 -31.85
N ALA A 9 10.32 -10.05 -31.73
CA ALA A 9 10.05 -8.88 -30.90
C ALA A 9 10.39 -9.24 -29.44
N CYS A 10 11.53 -8.75 -28.93
CA CYS A 10 11.90 -8.87 -27.52
C CYS A 10 10.87 -8.10 -26.69
N ALA A 11 9.83 -8.79 -26.22
CA ALA A 11 8.94 -8.25 -25.21
C ALA A 11 9.73 -8.07 -23.92
N ARG A 12 9.80 -6.84 -23.41
CA ARG A 12 10.44 -6.55 -22.11
C ARG A 12 9.60 -7.21 -21.00
N PRO A 13 10.18 -8.11 -20.19
CA PRO A 13 9.42 -8.81 -19.16
C PRO A 13 9.05 -7.86 -18.02
N TYR A 14 7.86 -8.05 -17.45
CA TYR A 14 7.47 -7.42 -16.19
C TYR A 14 8.13 -8.17 -15.03
N VAL A 15 8.71 -7.42 -14.11
CA VAL A 15 9.28 -7.93 -12.85
C VAL A 15 8.45 -7.40 -11.69
N SER A 16 7.76 -8.31 -11.01
CA SER A 16 6.96 -8.00 -9.83
C SER A 16 7.86 -7.71 -8.62
N PRO A 17 7.51 -6.76 -7.77
CA PRO A 17 8.20 -6.56 -6.49
C PRO A 17 7.93 -7.72 -5.53
N LEU A 18 8.83 -7.94 -4.60
CA LEU A 18 8.61 -8.88 -3.48
C LEU A 18 7.65 -8.21 -2.48
N ALA A 19 6.56 -8.90 -2.15
CA ALA A 19 5.65 -8.45 -1.13
C ALA A 19 6.34 -8.51 0.26
N PRO A 20 6.43 -7.39 1.00
CA PRO A 20 6.98 -7.41 2.35
C PRO A 20 6.02 -8.15 3.29
N PRO A 21 6.52 -8.66 4.42
CA PRO A 21 5.64 -9.13 5.48
C PRO A 21 4.78 -7.99 6.03
N PRO A 22 3.66 -8.29 6.73
CA PRO A 22 2.89 -7.28 7.42
C PRO A 22 3.76 -6.44 8.35
N HIS A 23 3.54 -5.13 8.33
CA HIS A 23 4.24 -4.23 9.23
C HIS A 23 3.73 -4.43 10.66
N ARG A 24 4.63 -4.68 11.61
CA ARG A 24 4.31 -4.89 13.03
C ARG A 24 5.11 -3.94 13.88
N ASP A 25 4.44 -3.35 14.86
CA ASP A 25 5.07 -2.41 15.78
C ASP A 25 4.33 -2.42 17.13
N GLU A 26 4.93 -1.77 18.11
CA GLU A 26 4.38 -1.61 19.45
C GLU A 26 4.25 -0.13 19.81
N ILE A 27 3.10 0.24 20.37
CA ILE A 27 2.84 1.57 20.91
C ILE A 27 2.97 1.52 22.43
N THR A 28 3.80 2.42 22.98
CA THR A 28 4.02 2.53 24.43
C THR A 28 2.84 3.26 25.09
N ALA A 29 1.68 2.65 25.00
CA ALA A 29 0.43 3.11 25.62
C ALA A 29 -0.54 1.94 25.75
N GLY A 30 -1.41 2.00 26.75
CA GLY A 30 -2.51 1.03 26.90
C GLY A 30 -3.50 1.14 25.73
N TYR A 31 -4.27 0.07 25.54
CA TYR A 31 -5.16 -0.11 24.38
C TYR A 31 -6.07 1.07 24.09
N ASP A 32 -6.73 1.63 25.12
CA ASP A 32 -7.69 2.72 24.93
C ASP A 32 -7.03 4.01 24.39
N ALA A 33 -5.87 4.37 24.93
CA ALA A 33 -5.11 5.53 24.50
C ALA A 33 -4.53 5.33 23.09
N ALA A 34 -3.97 4.14 22.83
CA ALA A 34 -3.44 3.79 21.51
C ALA A 34 -4.55 3.77 20.45
N TRP A 35 -5.70 3.16 20.76
CA TRP A 35 -6.87 3.13 19.87
C TRP A 35 -7.35 4.55 19.52
N ALA A 36 -7.53 5.41 20.53
CA ALA A 36 -7.95 6.79 20.29
C ALA A 36 -6.93 7.56 19.44
N ALA A 37 -5.64 7.36 19.66
CA ALA A 37 -4.58 7.98 18.89
C ALA A 37 -4.57 7.49 17.43
N ILE A 38 -4.76 6.19 17.20
CA ILE A 38 -4.85 5.60 15.85
C ILE A 38 -6.02 6.22 15.07
N VAL A 39 -7.23 6.24 15.66
CA VAL A 39 -8.41 6.82 15.00
C VAL A 39 -8.21 8.31 14.68
N ARG A 40 -7.60 9.06 15.60
CA ARG A 40 -7.27 10.47 15.36
C ARG A 40 -6.22 10.66 14.27
N ALA A 41 -5.18 9.82 14.23
CA ALA A 41 -4.15 9.86 13.19
C ALA A 41 -4.77 9.62 11.81
N LEU A 42 -5.60 8.60 11.66
CA LEU A 42 -6.30 8.30 10.41
C LEU A 42 -7.22 9.43 9.97
N ALA A 43 -7.92 10.06 10.91
CA ALA A 43 -8.77 11.23 10.63
C ALA A 43 -7.95 12.44 10.18
N LYS A 44 -6.76 12.68 10.78
CA LYS A 44 -5.85 13.77 10.38
C LYS A 44 -5.32 13.58 8.96
N GLU A 45 -5.03 12.33 8.58
CA GLU A 45 -4.59 11.97 7.22
C GLU A 45 -5.74 11.90 6.22
N ASN A 46 -6.95 12.24 6.64
CA ASN A 46 -8.17 12.19 5.82
C ASN A 46 -8.42 10.82 5.15
N VAL A 47 -8.08 9.74 5.86
CA VAL A 47 -8.30 8.37 5.38
C VAL A 47 -9.75 7.98 5.57
N ALA A 48 -10.43 7.65 4.49
CA ALA A 48 -11.78 7.09 4.56
C ALA A 48 -11.74 5.67 5.12
N LEU A 49 -12.58 5.39 6.11
CA LEU A 49 -12.65 4.10 6.78
C LEU A 49 -13.92 3.36 6.40
N ARG A 50 -13.76 2.12 5.97
CA ARG A 50 -14.85 1.20 5.66
C ARG A 50 -15.39 0.47 6.88
N ALA A 51 -14.51 0.18 7.84
CA ALA A 51 -14.87 -0.52 9.06
C ALA A 51 -14.02 -0.08 10.25
N ILE A 52 -14.66 0.06 11.39
CA ILE A 52 -14.04 0.27 12.70
C ILE A 52 -14.73 -0.65 13.68
N ALA A 53 -13.99 -1.60 14.26
CA ALA A 53 -14.49 -2.57 15.22
C ALA A 53 -13.55 -2.64 16.43
N ARG A 54 -13.84 -1.82 17.44
CA ARG A 54 -12.96 -1.66 18.61
C ARG A 54 -12.79 -2.95 19.42
N ASP A 55 -13.88 -3.68 19.60
CA ASP A 55 -13.85 -4.90 20.42
C ASP A 55 -13.01 -6.01 19.80
N SER A 56 -12.94 -6.06 18.47
CA SER A 56 -12.07 -6.99 17.74
C SER A 56 -10.72 -6.40 17.34
N GLY A 57 -10.47 -5.12 17.66
CA GLY A 57 -9.21 -4.46 17.33
C GLY A 57 -8.98 -4.23 15.83
N VAL A 58 -10.05 -4.17 15.03
CA VAL A 58 -9.92 -4.08 13.55
C VAL A 58 -10.35 -2.73 13.02
N ILE A 59 -9.49 -2.13 12.20
CA ILE A 59 -9.81 -0.95 11.39
C ILE A 59 -9.46 -1.27 9.93
N ALA A 60 -10.39 -1.04 9.01
CA ALA A 60 -10.16 -1.21 7.58
C ALA A 60 -10.46 0.07 6.82
N SER A 61 -9.54 0.46 5.92
CA SER A 61 -9.73 1.62 5.05
C SER A 61 -10.50 1.27 3.79
N ASP A 62 -11.10 2.28 3.18
CA ASP A 62 -11.39 2.26 1.76
C ASP A 62 -10.11 2.43 0.94
N ASP A 63 -10.23 2.26 -0.39
CA ASP A 63 -9.14 2.55 -1.30
C ASP A 63 -8.86 4.07 -1.34
N PHE A 64 -7.59 4.43 -1.31
CA PHE A 64 -7.13 5.79 -1.56
C PHE A 64 -5.96 5.77 -2.54
N VAL A 65 -5.69 6.91 -3.17
CA VAL A 65 -4.64 7.05 -4.17
C VAL A 65 -3.32 7.45 -3.50
N ALA A 66 -2.23 6.79 -3.88
CA ALA A 66 -0.89 7.11 -3.43
C ALA A 66 0.11 7.06 -4.58
N PRO A 67 1.15 7.92 -4.57
CA PRO A 67 2.16 7.93 -5.62
C PRO A 67 3.03 6.66 -5.56
N ILE A 68 3.23 6.05 -6.73
CA ILE A 68 4.22 4.98 -6.92
C ILE A 68 5.63 5.57 -6.73
N GLY A 69 6.52 4.78 -6.13
CA GLY A 69 7.87 5.22 -5.78
C GLY A 69 7.98 5.89 -4.41
N VAL A 70 6.86 6.36 -3.82
CA VAL A 70 6.83 6.89 -2.46
C VAL A 70 6.29 5.85 -1.48
N TYR A 71 5.04 5.42 -1.66
CA TYR A 71 4.38 4.46 -0.78
C TYR A 71 4.25 3.07 -1.37
N ALA A 72 4.26 2.96 -2.69
CA ALA A 72 4.11 1.71 -3.42
C ALA A 72 5.29 1.46 -4.36
N ASP A 73 5.78 0.24 -4.39
CA ASP A 73 6.64 -0.30 -5.43
C ASP A 73 5.79 -1.24 -6.29
N CYS A 74 5.62 -0.89 -7.56
CA CYS A 74 4.82 -1.68 -8.49
C CYS A 74 5.67 -2.48 -9.49
N GLY A 75 6.99 -2.56 -9.25
CA GLY A 75 7.91 -3.29 -10.10
C GLY A 75 8.38 -2.50 -11.33
N ARG A 76 8.85 -3.23 -12.32
CA ARG A 76 9.45 -2.65 -13.53
C ARG A 76 9.13 -3.45 -14.79
N ILE A 77 9.21 -2.78 -15.93
CA ILE A 77 9.14 -3.42 -17.25
C ILE A 77 10.50 -3.21 -17.94
N GLY A 78 11.28 -4.27 -18.08
CA GLY A 78 12.70 -4.15 -18.43
C GLY A 78 13.46 -3.37 -17.36
N ASP A 79 14.09 -2.25 -17.73
CA ASP A 79 14.82 -1.38 -16.81
C ASP A 79 13.99 -0.19 -16.29
N ASP A 80 12.78 0.00 -16.83
CA ASP A 80 11.91 1.12 -16.49
C ASP A 80 11.04 0.77 -15.27
N LEU A 81 11.19 1.53 -14.19
CA LEU A 81 10.29 1.46 -13.02
C LEU A 81 8.88 1.90 -13.40
N LEU A 82 7.88 1.25 -12.82
CA LEU A 82 6.50 1.71 -12.94
C LEU A 82 6.31 3.00 -12.13
N GLU A 83 5.69 3.99 -12.76
CA GLU A 83 5.41 5.29 -12.18
C GLU A 83 3.91 5.59 -12.25
N GLY A 84 3.48 6.64 -11.55
CA GLY A 84 2.11 7.08 -11.51
C GLY A 84 1.47 6.87 -10.15
N GLU A 85 0.24 6.37 -10.14
CA GLU A 85 -0.57 6.23 -8.94
C GLU A 85 -0.95 4.77 -8.70
N ALA A 86 -0.95 4.40 -7.42
CA ALA A 86 -1.46 3.13 -6.92
C ALA A 86 -2.71 3.36 -6.08
N LEU A 87 -3.64 2.42 -6.12
CA LEU A 87 -4.72 2.30 -5.17
C LEU A 87 -4.20 1.53 -3.96
N VAL A 88 -4.36 2.12 -2.79
CA VAL A 88 -3.91 1.59 -1.51
C VAL A 88 -5.09 1.37 -0.60
N SER A 89 -5.14 0.25 0.06
CA SER A 89 -6.01 0.01 1.21
C SER A 89 -5.24 -0.76 2.28
N PHE A 90 -5.68 -0.67 3.52
CA PHE A 90 -5.05 -1.38 4.62
C PHE A 90 -6.09 -1.92 5.60
N THR A 91 -5.64 -2.90 6.37
CA THR A 91 -6.32 -3.37 7.58
C THR A 91 -5.33 -3.28 8.74
N LEU A 92 -5.73 -2.54 9.76
CA LEU A 92 -5.04 -2.49 11.04
C LEU A 92 -5.61 -3.55 11.95
N PHE A 93 -4.74 -4.25 12.66
CA PHE A 93 -5.09 -5.14 13.76
C PHE A 93 -4.37 -4.64 15.01
N VAL A 94 -5.14 -4.32 16.03
CA VAL A 94 -4.70 -3.65 17.25
C VAL A 94 -5.02 -4.56 18.45
N GLU A 95 -4.01 -4.96 19.21
CA GLU A 95 -4.14 -5.87 20.32
C GLU A 95 -3.51 -5.31 21.59
N PRO A 96 -4.20 -5.45 22.77
CA PRO A 96 -3.60 -5.08 24.03
C PRO A 96 -2.41 -6.00 24.36
N ASN A 97 -1.35 -5.42 24.90
CA ASN A 97 -0.17 -6.12 25.38
C ASN A 97 0.30 -5.52 26.72
N GLY A 98 -0.45 -5.78 27.80
CA GLY A 98 -0.20 -5.19 29.11
C GLY A 98 -0.35 -3.67 29.10
N THR A 99 0.73 -2.94 29.37
CA THR A 99 0.78 -1.47 29.34
C THR A 99 1.08 -0.90 27.94
N HIS A 100 1.28 -1.79 26.95
CA HIS A 100 1.58 -1.46 25.55
C HIS A 100 0.46 -1.96 24.65
N THR A 101 0.52 -1.61 23.41
CA THR A 101 -0.44 -2.05 22.38
C THR A 101 0.32 -2.46 21.12
N ASN A 102 0.09 -3.70 20.69
CA ASN A 102 0.63 -4.20 19.42
C ASN A 102 -0.24 -3.73 18.26
N VAL A 103 0.40 -3.32 17.19
CA VAL A 103 -0.27 -2.92 15.95
C VAL A 103 0.33 -3.68 14.78
N GLN A 104 -0.53 -4.31 13.99
CA GLN A 104 -0.17 -4.90 12.71
C GLN A 104 -0.89 -4.17 11.59
N ILE A 105 -0.16 -3.79 10.54
CA ILE A 105 -0.70 -3.12 9.36
C ILE A 105 -0.52 -4.05 8.16
N ASN A 106 -1.63 -4.42 7.54
CA ASN A 106 -1.66 -5.22 6.32
C ASN A 106 -2.08 -4.31 5.17
N SER A 107 -1.11 -3.80 4.42
CA SER A 107 -1.36 -2.94 3.26
C SER A 107 -1.56 -3.76 1.99
N ARG A 108 -2.50 -3.35 1.16
CA ARG A 108 -2.73 -3.86 -0.19
C ARG A 108 -2.59 -2.71 -1.16
N MET A 109 -1.74 -2.91 -2.16
CA MET A 109 -1.46 -1.88 -3.15
C MET A 109 -1.54 -2.47 -4.54
N ARG A 110 -2.19 -1.76 -5.45
CA ARG A 110 -2.34 -2.18 -6.85
C ARG A 110 -2.37 -0.98 -7.77
N THR A 111 -1.94 -1.16 -8.99
CA THR A 111 -2.04 -0.13 -10.03
C THR A 111 -2.61 -0.68 -11.31
N HIS A 112 -3.31 0.19 -12.04
CA HIS A 112 -3.73 -0.04 -13.40
C HIS A 112 -2.82 0.77 -14.32
N MET A 113 -2.11 0.11 -15.22
CA MET A 113 -1.41 0.80 -16.29
C MET A 113 -2.29 0.89 -17.52
N TYR A 114 -2.39 2.09 -18.07
CA TYR A 114 -3.03 2.30 -19.37
C TYR A 114 -1.94 2.43 -20.43
N ARG A 115 -1.89 1.48 -21.36
CA ARG A 115 -1.09 1.64 -22.58
C ARG A 115 -1.90 2.36 -23.64
N ARG A 116 -1.33 3.42 -24.22
CA ARG A 116 -1.87 4.02 -25.41
C ARG A 116 -1.69 3.04 -26.58
N GLY A 117 -2.78 2.45 -27.09
CA GLY A 117 -2.73 1.61 -28.28
C GLY A 117 -2.37 2.44 -29.51
N GLY A 118 -1.82 1.81 -30.58
CA GLY A 118 -1.46 2.48 -31.83
C GLY A 118 -2.62 3.20 -32.56
N SER A 119 -3.87 2.94 -32.17
CA SER A 119 -5.10 3.63 -32.61
C SER A 119 -5.48 4.83 -31.74
N GLY A 120 -4.65 5.22 -30.76
CA GLY A 120 -4.98 6.27 -29.79
C GLY A 120 -6.00 5.88 -28.73
N LYS A 121 -6.54 4.67 -28.78
CA LYS A 121 -7.49 4.15 -27.78
C LYS A 121 -6.73 3.59 -26.56
N PHE A 122 -7.18 4.00 -25.36
CA PHE A 122 -6.70 3.39 -24.13
C PHE A 122 -7.24 1.95 -24.01
N ARG A 123 -6.34 1.00 -23.85
CA ARG A 123 -6.71 -0.38 -23.52
C ARG A 123 -6.43 -0.60 -22.03
N PRO A 124 -7.39 -1.16 -21.27
CA PRO A 124 -7.12 -1.54 -19.91
C PRO A 124 -5.99 -2.57 -19.89
N THR A 125 -4.98 -2.32 -19.10
CA THR A 125 -3.92 -3.28 -18.82
C THR A 125 -4.29 -4.14 -17.62
N PRO A 126 -3.67 -5.32 -17.44
CA PRO A 126 -3.87 -6.09 -16.24
C PRO A 126 -3.51 -5.28 -14.99
N VAL A 127 -4.17 -5.60 -13.88
CA VAL A 127 -3.87 -5.05 -12.57
C VAL A 127 -2.52 -5.58 -12.11
N PHE A 128 -1.59 -4.69 -11.78
CA PHE A 128 -0.32 -5.06 -11.16
C PHE A 128 -0.44 -4.95 -9.64
N GLN A 129 -0.02 -6.00 -8.95
CA GLN A 129 0.12 -5.96 -7.50
C GLN A 129 1.41 -5.21 -7.15
N CYS A 130 1.31 -4.31 -6.18
CA CYS A 130 2.43 -3.53 -5.71
C CYS A 130 2.80 -3.96 -4.28
N ALA A 131 4.04 -3.73 -3.91
CA ALA A 131 4.53 -3.89 -2.55
C ALA A 131 4.51 -2.56 -1.81
N SER A 132 4.25 -2.57 -0.49
CA SER A 132 4.47 -1.39 0.33
C SER A 132 5.96 -1.09 0.45
N THR A 133 6.34 0.19 0.40
CA THR A 133 7.68 0.65 0.73
C THR A 133 7.92 0.75 2.24
N GLY A 134 6.86 0.56 3.06
CA GLY A 134 6.89 0.74 4.51
C GLY A 134 6.73 2.18 4.98
N ARG A 135 6.77 3.16 4.08
CA ARG A 135 6.69 4.60 4.44
C ARG A 135 5.33 5.02 4.96
N PHE A 136 4.26 4.48 4.36
CA PHE A 136 2.91 4.78 4.83
C PHE A 136 2.72 4.31 6.28
N GLU A 137 3.11 3.08 6.54
CA GLU A 137 3.00 2.44 7.85
C GLU A 137 3.83 3.18 8.90
N ALA A 138 5.06 3.53 8.57
CA ALA A 138 5.95 4.28 9.45
C ALA A 138 5.38 5.68 9.78
N ASN A 139 4.95 6.43 8.77
CA ASN A 139 4.39 7.77 8.95
C ASN A 139 3.13 7.73 9.82
N LEU A 140 2.23 6.76 9.59
CA LEU A 140 1.03 6.59 10.41
C LEU A 140 1.39 6.34 11.88
N LEU A 141 2.30 5.41 12.14
CA LEU A 141 2.71 5.06 13.50
C LEU A 141 3.45 6.19 14.21
N ASP A 142 4.23 6.97 13.49
CA ASP A 142 4.89 8.17 14.05
C ASP A 142 3.85 9.21 14.47
N THR A 143 2.83 9.47 13.67
CA THR A 143 1.71 10.34 14.04
C THR A 143 0.96 9.79 15.25
N VAL A 144 0.73 8.49 15.34
CA VAL A 144 0.10 7.85 16.50
C VAL A 144 0.95 8.06 17.76
N ARG A 145 2.26 7.85 17.69
CA ARG A 145 3.19 8.04 18.82
C ARG A 145 3.20 9.50 19.31
N GLU A 146 3.12 10.46 18.41
CA GLU A 146 2.99 11.87 18.76
C GLU A 146 1.69 12.14 19.53
N LEU A 147 0.57 11.60 19.05
CA LEU A 147 -0.74 11.79 19.68
C LEU A 147 -0.89 11.09 21.03
N VAL A 148 -0.14 10.02 21.28
CA VAL A 148 -0.11 9.35 22.58
C VAL A 148 0.67 10.14 23.63
N ARG A 149 1.67 10.93 23.22
CA ARG A 149 2.51 11.73 24.11
C ARG A 149 1.85 13.02 24.60
N HIS A 150 0.78 13.45 23.97
CA HIS A 150 0.02 14.69 24.25
C HIS A 150 -1.38 14.38 24.75
#